data_576b00ce4e7d54f49e235eaa859e2ae7
#
_entry.id   576b00ce4e7d54f49e235eaa859e2ae7
#
_cell.length_a   1.000
_cell.length_b   1.000
_cell.length_c   1.000
_cell.angle_alpha   90.00
_cell.angle_beta   90.00
_cell.angle_gamma   90.00
#
_symmetry.space_group_name_H-M   'P 1'
#
loop_
_entity.id
_entity.type
_entity.pdbx_description
1 polymer ?
#
loop_
_entity_poly.entity_id
_entity_poly.type
_entity_poly.pdbx_seq_one_letter_code
_entity_poly.pdbx_strand_id
1 'polypeptide(L)'
;MADNQPSQTPDREDLNRLNKAHNRTVEQARRELQKIWDSVMARYYDDPAAQRDALLELVSALAGKYADVDGAAAAEWYETMRLKWFDDDFEVSVGYDDATRWIREGIRTQAGALWGDDPDKLRRYMMASMERWVKQGGRDTITRNVERDPRKPRFARVPQGPTCGWCIMLASRGWVYSSAEAAGELRKYHNDCNCEIVPSWDKDKPIVEGYDPDVLYQRYLKCRETVEDGLEARYPDERIMVVDRKTKKRRWENFNEFSARMIAREIDQRNRDWANAITDECEVDKERGAKPLSKEWEVGKQLATVGFDVRFIKEINKTGVKTPDAYLNDVPWEFKIPDSWNQEKTVKNQFKKAHDKGTSKLLISNIQNHASAEAMIAEIRKIMDSDEFTYIDEVLFWDCVDSRLTRYMRKAAQTPVN
;
A
#
# COMPACT_ATOMS: atom_id res chain seq x y z
N MET A 1 -28.62 20.05 -22.99
CA MET A 1 -27.22 19.91 -23.47
C MET A 1 -26.37 20.06 -22.22
N ALA A 2 -25.81 18.99 -21.71
CA ALA A 2 -24.88 19.08 -20.59
C ALA A 2 -23.65 19.82 -21.07
N ASP A 3 -23.30 20.89 -20.41
CA ASP A 3 -22.13 21.72 -20.67
C ASP A 3 -20.91 20.84 -20.48
N ASN A 4 -20.22 20.53 -21.58
CA ASN A 4 -19.05 19.67 -21.60
C ASN A 4 -17.81 20.53 -21.25
N GLN A 5 -17.83 21.22 -20.11
CA GLN A 5 -16.64 21.91 -19.63
C GLN A 5 -15.62 20.86 -19.17
N PRO A 6 -14.34 21.01 -19.59
CA PRO A 6 -13.30 20.12 -19.13
C PRO A 6 -13.18 20.17 -17.61
N SER A 7 -12.98 19.02 -16.98
CA SER A 7 -12.82 18.92 -15.53
C SER A 7 -11.68 19.82 -15.03
N GLN A 8 -11.93 20.59 -13.99
CA GLN A 8 -10.94 21.44 -13.32
C GLN A 8 -10.27 20.67 -12.18
N THR A 9 -9.93 19.43 -12.44
CA THR A 9 -9.22 18.51 -11.52
C THR A 9 -7.95 18.03 -12.20
N PRO A 10 -6.80 18.01 -11.50
CA PRO A 10 -5.57 17.41 -12.04
C PRO A 10 -5.81 15.96 -12.47
N ASP A 11 -5.32 15.61 -13.63
CA ASP A 11 -5.45 14.25 -14.15
C ASP A 11 -4.42 13.27 -13.53
N ARG A 12 -4.50 12.01 -13.91
CA ARG A 12 -3.59 10.97 -13.40
C ARG A 12 -2.13 11.24 -13.78
N GLU A 13 -1.86 11.80 -14.92
CA GLU A 13 -0.50 12.14 -15.34
C GLU A 13 0.08 13.29 -14.50
N ASP A 14 -0.74 14.29 -14.19
CA ASP A 14 -0.38 15.38 -13.29
C ASP A 14 0.03 14.85 -11.90
N LEU A 15 -0.76 13.92 -11.37
CA LEU A 15 -0.48 13.29 -10.08
C LEU A 15 0.79 12.45 -10.14
N ASN A 16 1.01 11.71 -11.22
CA ASN A 16 2.22 10.92 -11.40
C ASN A 16 3.47 11.81 -11.46
N ARG A 17 3.38 13.03 -12.03
CA ARG A 17 4.47 14.00 -12.02
C ARG A 17 4.80 14.46 -10.59
N LEU A 18 3.78 14.82 -9.80
CA LEU A 18 3.95 15.20 -8.39
C LEU A 18 4.58 14.06 -7.60
N ASN A 19 4.00 12.87 -7.66
CA ASN A 19 4.49 11.70 -6.93
C ASN A 19 5.94 11.35 -7.31
N LYS A 20 6.30 11.48 -8.58
CA LYS A 20 7.68 11.28 -9.05
C LYS A 20 8.64 12.33 -8.48
N ALA A 21 8.23 13.58 -8.34
CA ALA A 21 9.03 14.64 -7.70
C ALA A 21 9.24 14.31 -6.22
N HIS A 22 8.17 14.01 -5.48
CA HIS A 22 8.21 13.60 -4.08
C HIS A 22 9.15 12.40 -3.85
N ASN A 23 9.00 11.34 -4.65
CA ASN A 23 9.81 10.14 -4.51
C ASN A 23 11.31 10.39 -4.80
N ARG A 24 11.65 11.24 -5.76
CA ARG A 24 13.04 11.67 -6.01
C ARG A 24 13.64 12.40 -4.82
N THR A 25 12.88 13.32 -4.22
CA THR A 25 13.29 14.06 -3.03
C THR A 25 13.54 13.12 -1.85
N VAL A 26 12.64 12.17 -1.62
CA VAL A 26 12.78 11.14 -0.57
C VAL A 26 14.01 10.26 -0.79
N GLU A 27 14.25 9.82 -2.02
CA GLU A 27 15.44 9.01 -2.33
C GLU A 27 16.75 9.77 -2.08
N GLN A 28 16.80 11.04 -2.42
CA GLN A 28 17.96 11.87 -2.14
C GLN A 28 18.17 12.03 -0.63
N ALA A 29 17.12 12.31 0.13
CA ALA A 29 17.15 12.37 1.57
C ALA A 29 17.64 11.05 2.21
N ARG A 30 17.14 9.90 1.74
CA ARG A 30 17.59 8.59 2.20
C ARG A 30 19.07 8.32 1.91
N ARG A 31 19.58 8.74 0.75
CA ARG A 31 21.03 8.62 0.42
C ARG A 31 21.89 9.48 1.32
N GLU A 32 21.48 10.72 1.62
CA GLU A 32 22.19 11.57 2.56
C GLU A 32 22.09 11.05 4.00
N LEU A 33 20.94 10.53 4.41
CA LEU A 33 20.78 9.88 5.71
C LEU A 33 21.76 8.71 5.90
N GLN A 34 21.94 7.87 4.86
CA GLN A 34 22.92 6.78 4.94
C GLN A 34 24.34 7.32 5.18
N LYS A 35 24.75 8.38 4.49
CA LYS A 35 26.08 9.01 4.70
C LYS A 35 26.21 9.60 6.09
N ILE A 36 25.15 10.21 6.62
CA ILE A 36 25.15 10.74 8.00
C ILE A 36 25.31 9.58 8.98
N TRP A 37 24.54 8.51 8.80
CA TRP A 37 24.66 7.32 9.64
C TRP A 37 26.08 6.76 9.68
N ASP A 38 26.66 6.50 8.51
CA ASP A 38 28.01 5.93 8.39
C ASP A 38 29.05 6.84 9.05
N SER A 39 28.93 8.16 8.83
CA SER A 39 29.83 9.15 9.41
C SER A 39 29.72 9.23 10.94
N VAL A 40 28.50 9.22 11.46
CA VAL A 40 28.25 9.29 12.92
C VAL A 40 28.74 8.02 13.60
N MET A 41 28.45 6.83 13.04
CA MET A 41 28.92 5.58 13.59
C MET A 41 30.46 5.46 13.60
N ALA A 42 31.12 5.94 12.56
CA ALA A 42 32.57 5.95 12.48
C ALA A 42 33.22 6.97 13.44
N ARG A 43 32.63 8.19 13.53
CA ARG A 43 33.19 9.29 14.33
C ARG A 43 33.03 9.06 15.83
N TYR A 44 31.92 8.50 16.25
CA TYR A 44 31.59 8.27 17.65
C TYR A 44 31.55 6.78 17.96
N TYR A 45 32.53 6.06 17.42
CA TYR A 45 32.67 4.63 17.66
C TYR A 45 32.67 4.35 19.17
N ASP A 46 31.83 3.41 19.61
CA ASP A 46 31.67 3.01 21.01
C ASP A 46 31.14 4.10 21.97
N ASP A 47 30.52 5.17 21.41
CA ASP A 47 29.83 6.20 22.22
C ASP A 47 28.36 6.39 21.77
N PRO A 48 27.44 5.51 22.22
CA PRO A 48 26.04 5.60 21.84
C PRO A 48 25.34 6.90 22.23
N ALA A 49 25.81 7.59 23.27
CA ALA A 49 25.23 8.86 23.67
C ALA A 49 25.56 9.98 22.67
N ALA A 50 26.84 10.08 22.26
CA ALA A 50 27.26 11.01 21.23
C ALA A 50 26.64 10.69 19.85
N GLN A 51 26.54 9.39 19.51
CA GLN A 51 25.82 8.94 18.30
C GLN A 51 24.37 9.41 18.30
N ARG A 52 23.64 9.20 19.40
CA ARG A 52 22.25 9.65 19.53
C ARG A 52 22.13 11.16 19.35
N ASP A 53 22.97 11.93 20.02
CA ASP A 53 22.87 13.39 20.03
C ASP A 53 23.19 13.98 18.64
N ALA A 54 24.20 13.44 17.97
CA ALA A 54 24.52 13.80 16.59
C ALA A 54 23.38 13.45 15.61
N LEU A 55 22.79 12.25 15.73
CA LEU A 55 21.67 11.84 14.87
C LEU A 55 20.44 12.70 15.11
N LEU A 56 20.14 13.08 16.35
CA LEU A 56 19.02 13.99 16.67
C LEU A 56 19.16 15.34 15.97
N GLU A 57 20.34 15.86 15.86
CA GLU A 57 20.62 17.15 15.21
C GLU A 57 20.63 17.01 13.69
N LEU A 58 21.51 16.15 13.17
CA LEU A 58 21.77 16.03 11.73
C LEU A 58 20.56 15.50 10.95
N VAL A 59 19.85 14.51 11.50
CA VAL A 59 18.69 13.92 10.81
C VAL A 59 17.49 14.86 10.83
N SER A 60 17.29 15.62 11.92
CA SER A 60 16.23 16.64 11.96
C SER A 60 16.48 17.76 10.93
N ALA A 61 17.72 18.24 10.85
CA ALA A 61 18.10 19.24 9.86
C ALA A 61 17.98 18.72 8.42
N LEU A 62 18.38 17.46 8.19
CA LEU A 62 18.24 16.81 6.89
C LEU A 62 16.76 16.72 6.47
N ALA A 63 15.89 16.24 7.36
CA ALA A 63 14.47 16.10 7.08
C ALA A 63 13.82 17.46 6.78
N GLY A 64 14.16 18.51 7.52
CA GLY A 64 13.72 19.89 7.27
C GLY A 64 14.18 20.39 5.88
N LYS A 65 15.47 20.24 5.57
CA LYS A 65 16.02 20.61 4.24
C LYS A 65 15.21 19.99 3.10
N TYR A 66 14.91 18.70 3.21
CA TYR A 66 14.20 18.00 2.15
C TYR A 66 12.69 18.24 2.18
N ALA A 67 12.10 18.58 3.31
CA ALA A 67 10.72 19.07 3.38
C ALA A 67 10.57 20.43 2.67
N ASP A 68 11.58 21.33 2.76
CA ASP A 68 11.62 22.58 1.97
C ASP A 68 11.63 22.28 0.47
N VAL A 69 12.47 21.36 0.00
CA VAL A 69 12.56 20.97 -1.41
C VAL A 69 11.24 20.36 -1.89
N ASP A 70 10.63 19.50 -1.09
CA ASP A 70 9.36 18.86 -1.39
C ASP A 70 8.21 19.87 -1.42
N GLY A 71 8.20 20.81 -0.47
CA GLY A 71 7.27 21.93 -0.43
C GLY A 71 7.36 22.82 -1.66
N ALA A 72 8.59 23.13 -2.10
CA ALA A 72 8.81 23.93 -3.31
C ALA A 72 8.28 23.22 -4.57
N ALA A 73 8.57 21.93 -4.72
CA ALA A 73 8.04 21.12 -5.82
C ALA A 73 6.52 21.06 -5.83
N ALA A 74 5.89 20.94 -4.65
CA ALA A 74 4.45 20.93 -4.51
C ALA A 74 3.80 22.30 -4.80
N ALA A 75 4.47 23.39 -4.43
CA ALA A 75 4.04 24.74 -4.77
C ALA A 75 4.06 24.99 -6.28
N GLU A 76 5.17 24.65 -6.95
CA GLU A 76 5.31 24.74 -8.41
C GLU A 76 4.26 23.90 -9.12
N TRP A 77 4.01 22.68 -8.62
CA TRP A 77 2.97 21.82 -9.16
C TRP A 77 1.57 22.43 -9.00
N TYR A 78 1.24 22.96 -7.81
CA TYR A 78 -0.05 23.59 -7.54
C TYR A 78 -0.28 24.79 -8.46
N GLU A 79 0.72 25.65 -8.60
CA GLU A 79 0.69 26.79 -9.52
C GLU A 79 0.47 26.33 -10.96
N THR A 80 1.22 25.34 -11.44
CA THR A 80 1.09 24.77 -12.78
C THR A 80 -0.33 24.23 -13.02
N MET A 81 -0.91 23.55 -12.03
CA MET A 81 -2.28 23.03 -12.15
C MET A 81 -3.29 24.16 -12.22
N ARG A 82 -3.13 25.16 -11.37
CA ARG A 82 -4.04 26.28 -11.30
C ARG A 82 -4.02 27.11 -12.59
N LEU A 83 -2.87 27.34 -13.16
CA LEU A 83 -2.68 28.07 -14.44
C LEU A 83 -3.32 27.37 -15.66
N LYS A 84 -3.64 26.07 -15.58
CA LYS A 84 -4.40 25.40 -16.64
C LYS A 84 -5.81 25.97 -16.81
N TRP A 85 -6.40 26.54 -15.76
CA TRP A 85 -7.80 26.97 -15.73
C TRP A 85 -8.03 28.42 -15.36
N PHE A 86 -7.05 29.06 -14.71
CA PHE A 86 -7.20 30.42 -14.17
C PHE A 86 -6.01 31.29 -14.52
N ASP A 87 -6.33 32.50 -14.95
CA ASP A 87 -5.37 33.58 -15.21
C ASP A 87 -5.72 34.72 -14.23
N ASP A 88 -5.23 34.60 -13.00
CA ASP A 88 -5.44 35.59 -11.95
C ASP A 88 -4.17 35.70 -11.04
N ASP A 89 -4.11 36.75 -10.21
CA ASP A 89 -2.94 37.15 -9.45
C ASP A 89 -2.74 36.31 -8.15
N PHE A 90 -3.26 35.08 -8.05
CA PHE A 90 -3.06 34.26 -6.86
C PHE A 90 -1.60 33.79 -6.74
N GLU A 91 -0.93 34.23 -5.70
CA GLU A 91 0.44 33.85 -5.40
C GLU A 91 0.47 32.55 -4.57
N VAL A 92 1.03 31.49 -5.16
CA VAL A 92 1.27 30.21 -4.48
C VAL A 92 2.50 30.36 -3.58
N SER A 93 2.43 29.80 -2.37
CA SER A 93 3.53 29.86 -1.42
C SER A 93 3.87 28.51 -0.83
N VAL A 94 5.15 28.28 -0.55
CA VAL A 94 5.59 27.15 0.26
C VAL A 94 5.17 27.38 1.71
N GLY A 95 4.64 26.36 2.36
CA GLY A 95 4.29 26.46 3.77
C GLY A 95 3.94 25.11 4.37
N TYR A 96 4.59 24.77 5.47
CA TYR A 96 4.34 23.55 6.25
C TYR A 96 4.67 23.79 7.74
N ASP A 97 4.17 22.90 8.60
CA ASP A 97 4.45 22.97 10.01
C ASP A 97 5.85 22.38 10.31
N ASP A 98 6.60 23.02 11.19
CA ASP A 98 7.90 22.51 11.63
C ASP A 98 7.74 21.16 12.35
N ALA A 99 8.24 20.12 11.71
CA ALA A 99 8.18 18.75 12.21
C ALA A 99 9.38 18.38 13.12
N THR A 100 10.34 19.26 13.32
CA THR A 100 11.62 19.01 14.04
C THR A 100 11.36 18.35 15.41
N ARG A 101 10.42 18.85 16.18
CA ARG A 101 10.06 18.28 17.48
C ARG A 101 9.64 16.81 17.39
N TRP A 102 8.76 16.49 16.44
CA TRP A 102 8.23 15.13 16.26
C TRP A 102 9.28 14.17 15.71
N ILE A 103 10.15 14.66 14.84
CA ILE A 103 11.28 13.90 14.29
C ILE A 103 12.24 13.52 15.42
N ARG A 104 12.64 14.49 16.24
CA ARG A 104 13.54 14.28 17.40
C ARG A 104 12.92 13.33 18.43
N GLU A 105 11.64 13.46 18.73
CA GLU A 105 10.93 12.56 19.64
C GLU A 105 10.88 11.12 19.11
N GLY A 106 10.61 10.94 17.83
CA GLY A 106 10.65 9.64 17.17
C GLY A 106 12.03 8.98 17.24
N ILE A 107 13.08 9.73 16.93
CA ILE A 107 14.47 9.24 17.01
C ILE A 107 14.81 8.88 18.46
N ARG A 108 14.50 9.73 19.44
CA ARG A 108 14.75 9.45 20.88
C ARG A 108 14.07 8.16 21.34
N THR A 109 12.82 7.95 20.92
CA THR A 109 12.05 6.75 21.28
C THR A 109 12.71 5.46 20.79
N GLN A 110 13.40 5.51 19.65
CA GLN A 110 14.06 4.34 19.05
C GLN A 110 15.58 4.29 19.36
N ALA A 111 16.14 5.35 19.94
CA ALA A 111 17.58 5.48 20.18
C ALA A 111 18.14 4.42 21.15
N GLY A 112 17.29 3.80 21.99
CA GLY A 112 17.70 2.70 22.86
C GLY A 112 18.38 1.54 22.10
N ALA A 113 18.14 1.40 20.80
CA ALA A 113 18.80 0.41 19.96
C ALA A 113 20.33 0.61 19.87
N LEU A 114 20.84 1.83 20.08
CA LEU A 114 22.28 2.12 20.06
C LEU A 114 23.05 1.47 21.22
N TRP A 115 22.37 1.15 22.33
CA TRP A 115 22.95 0.47 23.48
C TRP A 115 22.71 -1.05 23.46
N GLY A 116 22.07 -1.56 22.42
CA GLY A 116 21.78 -2.99 22.26
C GLY A 116 22.59 -3.65 21.16
N ASP A 117 22.27 -4.90 20.88
CA ASP A 117 22.96 -5.72 19.88
C ASP A 117 22.61 -5.37 18.43
N ASP A 118 21.59 -4.53 18.18
CA ASP A 118 21.15 -4.15 16.83
C ASP A 118 20.95 -2.62 16.70
N PRO A 119 22.03 -1.84 16.64
CA PRO A 119 21.98 -0.39 16.36
C PRO A 119 21.27 -0.07 15.05
N ASP A 120 21.37 -0.94 14.05
CA ASP A 120 20.73 -0.80 12.74
C ASP A 120 19.21 -0.71 12.80
N LYS A 121 18.60 -1.13 13.89
CA LYS A 121 17.15 -0.93 14.12
C LYS A 121 16.78 0.55 14.09
N LEU A 122 17.61 1.43 14.67
CA LEU A 122 17.39 2.88 14.60
C LEU A 122 17.56 3.39 13.17
N ARG A 123 18.58 2.93 12.44
CA ARG A 123 18.78 3.29 11.03
C ARG A 123 17.58 2.92 10.17
N ARG A 124 17.09 1.66 10.27
CA ARG A 124 15.90 1.21 9.55
C ARG A 124 14.67 2.04 9.88
N TYR A 125 14.47 2.40 11.15
CA TYR A 125 13.39 3.29 11.56
C TYR A 125 13.48 4.67 10.89
N MET A 126 14.66 5.30 10.90
CA MET A 126 14.87 6.61 10.27
C MET A 126 14.69 6.55 8.77
N MET A 127 15.19 5.51 8.10
CA MET A 127 15.00 5.30 6.66
C MET A 127 13.53 5.16 6.27
N ALA A 128 12.75 4.37 7.01
CA ALA A 128 11.31 4.22 6.79
C ALA A 128 10.53 5.51 7.08
N SER A 129 10.95 6.27 8.11
CA SER A 129 10.27 7.50 8.51
C SER A 129 10.60 8.69 7.62
N MET A 130 11.71 8.66 6.90
CA MET A 130 12.18 9.77 6.05
C MET A 130 11.14 10.18 5.00
N GLU A 131 10.47 9.22 4.39
CA GLU A 131 9.41 9.50 3.43
C GLU A 131 8.29 10.34 4.02
N ARG A 132 7.80 9.96 5.20
CA ARG A 132 6.76 10.71 5.91
C ARG A 132 7.22 12.12 6.25
N TRP A 133 8.45 12.27 6.75
CA TRP A 133 8.99 13.57 7.17
C TRP A 133 9.18 14.53 6.00
N VAL A 134 9.66 14.03 4.88
CA VAL A 134 9.89 14.83 3.66
C VAL A 134 8.57 15.18 2.99
N LYS A 135 7.72 14.19 2.67
CA LYS A 135 6.44 14.42 1.97
C LYS A 135 5.43 15.27 2.77
N GLN A 136 5.65 15.44 4.06
CA GLN A 136 4.83 16.36 4.85
C GLN A 136 4.94 17.80 4.35
N GLY A 137 6.14 18.24 3.93
CA GLY A 137 6.37 19.57 3.35
C GLY A 137 5.47 19.85 2.15
N GLY A 138 5.43 18.93 1.18
CA GLY A 138 4.59 19.06 0.00
C GLY A 138 3.10 18.99 0.30
N ARG A 139 2.69 18.05 1.14
CA ARG A 139 1.27 17.89 1.50
C ARG A 139 0.69 19.09 2.23
N ASP A 140 1.42 19.63 3.19
CA ASP A 140 1.00 20.82 3.92
C ASP A 140 1.00 22.05 3.00
N THR A 141 1.98 22.17 2.09
CA THR A 141 2.04 23.25 1.09
C THR A 141 0.79 23.25 0.21
N ILE A 142 0.38 22.08 -0.34
CA ILE A 142 -0.84 22.00 -1.14
C ILE A 142 -2.06 22.38 -0.29
N THR A 143 -2.19 21.83 0.92
CA THR A 143 -3.34 22.10 1.80
C THR A 143 -3.46 23.59 2.12
N ARG A 144 -2.37 24.26 2.46
CA ARG A 144 -2.38 25.70 2.75
C ARG A 144 -2.73 26.56 1.55
N ASN A 145 -2.28 26.17 0.35
CA ASN A 145 -2.67 26.88 -0.87
C ASN A 145 -4.14 26.68 -1.18
N VAL A 146 -4.70 25.47 -0.96
CA VAL A 146 -6.17 25.23 -1.05
C VAL A 146 -6.94 26.16 -0.11
N GLU A 147 -6.52 26.29 1.14
CA GLU A 147 -7.17 27.16 2.13
C GLU A 147 -7.17 28.65 1.72
N ARG A 148 -6.08 29.11 1.12
CA ARG A 148 -5.88 30.52 0.72
C ARG A 148 -6.47 30.84 -0.65
N ASP A 149 -6.66 29.84 -1.52
CA ASP A 149 -7.09 30.04 -2.89
C ASP A 149 -8.49 30.72 -2.94
N PRO A 150 -8.62 31.89 -3.60
CA PRO A 150 -9.91 32.59 -3.70
C PRO A 150 -10.97 31.81 -4.50
N ARG A 151 -10.55 30.85 -5.33
CA ARG A 151 -11.45 29.95 -6.08
C ARG A 151 -12.07 28.87 -5.22
N LYS A 152 -11.62 28.73 -3.96
CA LYS A 152 -12.15 27.79 -2.97
C LYS A 152 -12.21 26.35 -3.49
N PRO A 153 -11.09 25.78 -3.96
CA PRO A 153 -11.04 24.37 -4.30
C PRO A 153 -11.32 23.49 -3.08
N ARG A 154 -11.65 22.26 -3.33
CA ARG A 154 -11.66 21.22 -2.31
C ARG A 154 -10.52 20.23 -2.61
N PHE A 155 -10.12 19.46 -1.64
CA PHE A 155 -9.12 18.42 -1.88
C PHE A 155 -9.59 17.04 -1.44
N ALA A 156 -9.02 16.04 -2.07
CA ALA A 156 -9.15 14.64 -1.69
C ALA A 156 -7.79 14.06 -1.33
N ARG A 157 -7.82 12.92 -0.65
CA ARG A 157 -6.65 12.09 -0.42
C ARG A 157 -6.65 10.96 -1.44
N VAL A 158 -5.79 11.04 -2.44
CA VAL A 158 -5.77 10.12 -3.58
C VAL A 158 -4.61 9.14 -3.43
N PRO A 159 -4.88 7.83 -3.29
CA PRO A 159 -3.84 6.81 -3.25
C PRO A 159 -3.04 6.73 -4.56
N GLN A 160 -1.72 6.45 -4.42
CA GLN A 160 -0.79 6.28 -5.55
C GLN A 160 -0.23 4.86 -5.61
N GLY A 161 -1.05 3.87 -5.41
CA GLY A 161 -0.68 2.45 -5.35
C GLY A 161 -1.13 1.81 -4.04
N PRO A 162 -0.50 0.71 -3.58
CA PRO A 162 -0.89 0.00 -2.37
C PRO A 162 -1.00 0.93 -1.18
N THR A 163 -2.12 0.88 -0.47
CA THR A 163 -2.38 1.76 0.65
C THR A 163 -3.06 1.05 1.81
N CYS A 164 -2.88 1.56 3.04
CA CYS A 164 -3.45 0.92 4.23
C CYS A 164 -4.94 1.22 4.41
N GLY A 165 -5.63 0.41 5.21
CA GLY A 165 -7.05 0.56 5.49
C GLY A 165 -7.42 1.92 6.07
N TRP A 166 -6.54 2.54 6.87
CA TRP A 166 -6.74 3.90 7.35
C TRP A 166 -6.79 4.93 6.22
N CYS A 167 -5.85 4.83 5.27
CA CYS A 167 -5.82 5.71 4.11
C CYS A 167 -7.00 5.45 3.16
N ILE A 168 -7.42 4.20 2.98
CA ILE A 168 -8.63 3.87 2.20
C ILE A 168 -9.86 4.52 2.82
N MET A 169 -10.03 4.41 4.14
CA MET A 169 -11.13 5.05 4.86
C MET A 169 -11.16 6.58 4.66
N LEU A 170 -9.99 7.23 4.64
CA LEU A 170 -9.90 8.67 4.39
C LEU A 170 -10.12 9.01 2.91
N ALA A 171 -9.60 8.21 2.00
CA ALA A 171 -9.77 8.39 0.57
C ALA A 171 -11.22 8.19 0.12
N SER A 172 -11.98 7.32 0.80
CA SER A 172 -13.40 7.08 0.52
C SER A 172 -14.30 8.32 0.71
N ARG A 173 -13.80 9.36 1.37
CA ARG A 173 -14.56 10.61 1.58
C ARG A 173 -14.55 11.53 0.37
N GLY A 174 -13.69 11.32 -0.60
CA GLY A 174 -13.60 12.14 -1.81
C GLY A 174 -13.16 13.58 -1.53
N TRP A 175 -13.61 14.50 -2.37
CA TRP A 175 -13.28 15.94 -2.33
C TRP A 175 -14.17 16.71 -1.36
N VAL A 176 -14.09 16.40 -0.08
CA VAL A 176 -14.93 17.07 0.95
C VAL A 176 -14.18 18.12 1.74
N TYR A 177 -12.83 18.15 1.65
CA TYR A 177 -12.02 18.97 2.52
C TYR A 177 -11.68 20.32 1.88
N SER A 178 -11.84 21.39 2.66
CA SER A 178 -11.49 22.76 2.26
C SER A 178 -10.34 23.36 3.06
N SER A 179 -9.93 22.70 4.16
CA SER A 179 -8.85 23.12 5.02
C SER A 179 -8.23 21.94 5.75
N ALA A 180 -7.03 22.14 6.28
CA ALA A 180 -6.38 21.15 7.14
C ALA A 180 -7.19 20.89 8.42
N GLU A 181 -7.86 21.90 8.96
CA GLU A 181 -8.73 21.77 10.14
C GLU A 181 -9.97 20.94 9.82
N ALA A 182 -10.64 21.21 8.67
CA ALA A 182 -11.78 20.42 8.20
C ALA A 182 -11.39 18.96 7.92
N ALA A 183 -10.14 18.71 7.53
CA ALA A 183 -9.60 17.39 7.32
C ALA A 183 -9.31 16.62 8.63
N GLY A 184 -9.32 17.30 9.79
CA GLY A 184 -9.11 16.69 11.10
C GLY A 184 -7.82 15.86 11.19
N GLU A 185 -7.96 14.56 11.45
CA GLU A 185 -6.82 13.64 11.55
C GLU A 185 -6.12 13.34 10.21
N LEU A 186 -6.53 13.93 9.10
CA LEU A 186 -5.88 13.76 7.79
C LEU A 186 -4.42 14.21 7.77
N ARG A 187 -4.00 15.06 8.70
CA ARG A 187 -2.60 15.42 8.90
C ARG A 187 -1.72 14.25 9.36
N LYS A 188 -2.30 13.18 9.88
CA LYS A 188 -1.55 12.02 10.35
C LYS A 188 -1.24 11.07 9.21
N TYR A 189 -0.01 11.09 8.77
CA TYR A 189 0.54 10.12 7.82
C TYR A 189 1.39 9.09 8.57
N HIS A 190 1.34 7.84 8.11
CA HIS A 190 2.24 6.78 8.60
C HIS A 190 3.45 6.63 7.68
N ASN A 191 4.43 5.86 8.09
CA ASN A 191 5.55 5.49 7.23
C ASN A 191 5.02 4.74 5.99
N ASP A 192 5.68 4.93 4.86
CA ASP A 192 5.33 4.33 3.57
C ASP A 192 3.91 4.71 3.07
N CYS A 193 3.41 5.90 3.45
CA CYS A 193 2.15 6.43 2.96
C CYS A 193 2.33 7.10 1.59
N ASN A 194 1.78 6.48 0.55
CA ASN A 194 1.86 6.95 -0.82
C ASN A 194 0.67 7.80 -1.29
N CYS A 195 -0.25 8.19 -0.40
CA CYS A 195 -1.37 9.04 -0.76
C CYS A 195 -0.93 10.48 -0.99
N GLU A 196 -1.48 11.12 -2.04
CA GLU A 196 -1.27 12.52 -2.34
C GLU A 196 -2.51 13.37 -1.98
N ILE A 197 -2.27 14.62 -1.63
CA ILE A 197 -3.32 15.62 -1.48
C ILE A 197 -3.57 16.23 -2.84
N VAL A 198 -4.78 16.07 -3.35
CA VAL A 198 -5.15 16.51 -4.70
C VAL A 198 -6.24 17.56 -4.61
N PRO A 199 -5.99 18.80 -5.03
CA PRO A 199 -7.04 19.83 -5.12
C PRO A 199 -7.93 19.60 -6.34
N SER A 200 -9.16 20.06 -6.25
CA SER A 200 -10.06 20.18 -7.39
C SER A 200 -10.84 21.49 -7.30
N TRP A 201 -10.90 22.21 -8.40
CA TRP A 201 -11.72 23.40 -8.58
C TRP A 201 -13.06 23.06 -9.24
N ASP A 202 -13.24 21.80 -9.62
CA ASP A 202 -14.51 21.27 -10.10
C ASP A 202 -15.48 21.14 -8.92
N LYS A 203 -16.68 21.72 -9.06
CA LYS A 203 -17.68 21.75 -7.99
C LYS A 203 -18.62 20.56 -8.03
N ASP A 204 -18.77 19.94 -9.19
CA ASP A 204 -19.83 18.97 -9.41
C ASP A 204 -19.33 17.52 -9.39
N LYS A 205 -18.30 17.19 -10.16
CA LYS A 205 -17.77 15.82 -10.24
C LYS A 205 -16.27 15.81 -10.50
N PRO A 206 -15.43 16.01 -9.47
CA PRO A 206 -14.00 15.84 -9.63
C PRO A 206 -13.69 14.39 -10.01
N ILE A 207 -12.97 14.18 -11.11
CA ILE A 207 -12.61 12.86 -11.61
C ILE A 207 -11.10 12.77 -11.74
N VAL A 208 -10.54 11.72 -11.17
CA VAL A 208 -9.14 11.30 -11.38
C VAL A 208 -9.16 9.84 -11.82
N GLU A 209 -8.58 9.54 -12.95
CA GLU A 209 -8.47 8.17 -13.44
C GLU A 209 -7.82 7.28 -12.36
N GLY A 210 -8.43 6.13 -12.09
CA GLY A 210 -7.98 5.19 -11.08
C GLY A 210 -8.22 5.64 -9.64
N TYR A 211 -9.14 6.59 -9.41
CA TYR A 211 -9.61 6.95 -8.08
C TYR A 211 -11.12 7.15 -8.08
N ASP A 212 -11.82 6.24 -7.46
CA ASP A 212 -13.26 6.29 -7.26
C ASP A 212 -13.59 6.26 -5.74
N PRO A 213 -13.92 7.41 -5.15
CA PRO A 213 -14.25 7.48 -3.73
C PRO A 213 -15.51 6.69 -3.37
N ASP A 214 -16.47 6.54 -4.29
CA ASP A 214 -17.72 5.83 -4.02
C ASP A 214 -17.45 4.31 -3.90
N VAL A 215 -16.60 3.75 -4.75
CA VAL A 215 -16.13 2.37 -4.64
C VAL A 215 -15.43 2.14 -3.31
N LEU A 216 -14.52 3.04 -2.92
CA LEU A 216 -13.84 2.96 -1.62
C LEU A 216 -14.81 3.09 -0.45
N TYR A 217 -15.84 3.92 -0.60
CA TYR A 217 -16.87 4.11 0.43
C TYR A 217 -17.73 2.87 0.63
N GLN A 218 -18.12 2.18 -0.45
CA GLN A 218 -18.83 0.91 -0.35
C GLN A 218 -18.00 -0.15 0.39
N ARG A 219 -16.70 -0.22 0.12
CA ARG A 219 -15.78 -1.10 0.83
C ARG A 219 -15.65 -0.73 2.31
N TYR A 220 -15.55 0.56 2.61
CA TYR A 220 -15.59 1.06 3.98
C TYR A 220 -16.86 0.66 4.72
N LEU A 221 -18.03 0.85 4.09
CA LEU A 221 -19.33 0.48 4.69
C LEU A 221 -19.41 -1.02 5.01
N LYS A 222 -18.96 -1.86 4.10
CA LYS A 222 -18.93 -3.32 4.27
C LYS A 222 -18.07 -3.76 5.47
N CYS A 223 -16.92 -3.11 5.67
CA CYS A 223 -16.06 -3.37 6.81
C CYS A 223 -16.61 -2.75 8.10
N ARG A 224 -17.23 -1.59 8.00
CA ARG A 224 -17.89 -0.90 9.11
C ARG A 224 -19.03 -1.74 9.69
N GLU A 225 -19.93 -2.24 8.86
CA GLU A 225 -21.03 -3.10 9.27
C GLU A 225 -20.52 -4.34 10.04
N THR A 226 -19.52 -5.03 9.52
CA THR A 226 -18.92 -6.19 10.20
C THR A 226 -18.32 -5.85 11.56
N VAL A 227 -17.70 -4.67 11.69
CA VAL A 227 -17.08 -4.24 12.95
C VAL A 227 -18.14 -3.78 13.95
N GLU A 228 -19.11 -3.00 13.51
CA GLU A 228 -20.20 -2.49 14.38
C GLU A 228 -21.06 -3.61 14.92
N ASP A 229 -21.47 -4.57 14.10
CA ASP A 229 -22.21 -5.78 14.54
C ASP A 229 -21.42 -6.55 15.61
N GLY A 230 -20.13 -6.69 15.42
CA GLY A 230 -19.27 -7.37 16.40
C GLY A 230 -19.04 -6.56 17.68
N LEU A 231 -19.09 -5.24 17.61
CA LEU A 231 -18.91 -4.34 18.76
C LEU A 231 -20.19 -4.16 19.58
N GLU A 232 -21.34 -3.98 18.93
CA GLU A 232 -22.63 -3.87 19.62
C GLU A 232 -22.94 -5.12 20.44
N ALA A 233 -22.54 -6.29 19.97
CA ALA A 233 -22.67 -7.54 20.72
C ALA A 233 -21.76 -7.63 21.97
N ARG A 234 -20.65 -6.86 22.00
CA ARG A 234 -19.66 -6.90 23.07
C ARG A 234 -19.67 -5.71 24.01
N TYR A 235 -20.04 -4.55 23.49
CA TYR A 235 -19.91 -3.27 24.19
C TYR A 235 -21.16 -2.41 23.95
N PRO A 236 -22.25 -2.64 24.67
CA PRO A 236 -23.48 -1.85 24.52
C PRO A 236 -23.35 -0.40 24.96
N ASP A 237 -22.26 -0.03 25.64
CA ASP A 237 -22.01 1.33 26.15
C ASP A 237 -21.10 2.13 25.23
N GLU A 238 -21.32 3.45 25.15
CA GLU A 238 -20.57 4.38 24.29
C GLU A 238 -19.08 4.55 24.63
N ARG A 239 -18.60 3.96 25.72
CA ARG A 239 -17.21 4.02 26.15
C ARG A 239 -16.59 2.65 26.24
N ILE A 240 -15.42 2.50 25.65
CA ILE A 240 -14.66 1.25 25.62
C ILE A 240 -13.36 1.42 26.37
N MET A 241 -13.09 0.50 27.30
CA MET A 241 -11.81 0.47 27.99
C MET A 241 -10.76 -0.24 27.13
N VAL A 242 -9.77 0.49 26.69
CA VAL A 242 -8.66 -0.03 25.90
C VAL A 242 -7.41 -0.17 26.76
N VAL A 243 -6.75 -1.33 26.63
CA VAL A 243 -5.47 -1.57 27.29
C VAL A 243 -4.36 -1.44 26.26
N ASP A 244 -3.49 -0.46 26.44
CA ASP A 244 -2.30 -0.34 25.59
C ASP A 244 -1.42 -1.59 25.75
N ARG A 245 -1.16 -2.28 24.65
CA ARG A 245 -0.43 -3.57 24.68
C ARG A 245 1.03 -3.43 25.13
N LYS A 246 1.65 -2.27 24.89
CA LYS A 246 3.06 -2.01 25.22
C LYS A 246 3.21 -1.48 26.66
N THR A 247 2.44 -0.47 27.00
CA THR A 247 2.55 0.22 28.29
C THR A 247 1.67 -0.40 29.38
N LYS A 248 0.73 -1.30 29.02
CA LYS A 248 -0.29 -1.89 29.91
C LYS A 248 -1.20 -0.85 30.59
N LYS A 249 -1.14 0.41 30.15
CA LYS A 249 -2.02 1.46 30.67
C LYS A 249 -3.43 1.28 30.15
N ARG A 250 -4.40 1.49 31.02
CA ARG A 250 -5.83 1.48 30.69
C ARG A 250 -6.26 2.90 30.37
N ARG A 251 -7.06 3.07 29.31
CA ARG A 251 -7.70 4.33 28.96
C ARG A 251 -9.10 4.08 28.43
N TRP A 252 -9.99 5.01 28.69
CA TRP A 252 -11.30 5.02 28.07
C TRP A 252 -11.20 5.67 26.70
N GLU A 253 -11.76 5.05 25.69
CA GLU A 253 -11.87 5.59 24.35
C GLU A 253 -13.33 5.83 23.98
N ASN A 254 -13.56 6.83 23.13
CA ASN A 254 -14.84 7.04 22.50
C ASN A 254 -15.10 5.88 21.52
N PHE A 255 -16.35 5.41 21.46
CA PHE A 255 -16.77 4.35 20.54
C PHE A 255 -16.37 4.65 19.08
N ASN A 256 -16.55 5.90 18.64
CA ASN A 256 -16.21 6.30 17.26
C ASN A 256 -14.70 6.22 16.96
N GLU A 257 -13.83 6.60 17.89
CA GLU A 257 -12.37 6.50 17.72
C GLU A 257 -11.91 5.04 17.71
N PHE A 258 -12.50 4.23 18.56
CA PHE A 258 -12.22 2.81 18.62
C PHE A 258 -12.72 2.08 17.40
N SER A 259 -13.96 2.34 16.97
CA SER A 259 -14.55 1.72 15.78
C SER A 259 -13.78 2.08 14.51
N ALA A 260 -13.39 3.34 14.33
CA ALA A 260 -12.59 3.77 13.19
C ALA A 260 -11.26 2.98 13.06
N ARG A 261 -10.58 2.73 14.19
CA ARG A 261 -9.35 1.92 14.18
C ARG A 261 -9.61 0.44 13.88
N MET A 262 -10.73 -0.08 14.36
CA MET A 262 -11.13 -1.46 14.07
C MET A 262 -11.54 -1.63 12.61
N ILE A 263 -12.26 -0.67 12.05
CA ILE A 263 -12.62 -0.64 10.63
C ILE A 263 -11.37 -0.60 9.75
N ALA A 264 -10.42 0.29 10.06
CA ALA A 264 -9.15 0.33 9.33
C ALA A 264 -8.39 -1.00 9.38
N ARG A 265 -8.39 -1.68 10.53
CA ARG A 265 -7.81 -3.03 10.66
C ARG A 265 -8.56 -4.09 9.88
N GLU A 266 -9.88 -4.03 9.86
CA GLU A 266 -10.72 -4.93 9.09
C GLU A 266 -10.47 -4.76 7.58
N ILE A 267 -10.35 -3.52 7.11
CA ILE A 267 -9.94 -3.20 5.75
C ILE A 267 -8.55 -3.80 5.46
N ASP A 268 -7.56 -3.59 6.33
CA ASP A 268 -6.21 -4.14 6.17
C ASP A 268 -6.18 -5.68 6.19
N GLN A 269 -7.09 -6.32 6.92
CA GLN A 269 -7.18 -7.77 6.98
C GLN A 269 -7.86 -8.39 5.78
N ARG A 270 -8.91 -7.75 5.28
CA ARG A 270 -9.66 -8.23 4.10
C ARG A 270 -8.87 -7.99 2.83
N ASN A 271 -8.36 -6.79 2.70
CA ASN A 271 -7.80 -6.29 1.46
C ASN A 271 -6.56 -5.43 1.75
N ARG A 272 -5.45 -6.04 2.07
CA ARG A 272 -4.18 -5.32 2.21
C ARG A 272 -3.84 -4.53 0.95
N ASP A 273 -4.52 -4.80 -0.14
CA ASP A 273 -4.16 -4.46 -1.49
C ASP A 273 -5.19 -3.69 -2.29
N TRP A 274 -6.20 -3.22 -1.65
CA TRP A 274 -7.22 -2.40 -2.31
C TRP A 274 -6.69 -1.18 -3.04
N ALA A 275 -5.51 -0.71 -2.71
CA ALA A 275 -4.94 0.40 -3.45
C ALA A 275 -4.69 0.07 -4.92
N ASN A 276 -4.31 -1.17 -5.20
CA ASN A 276 -4.16 -1.65 -6.57
C ASN A 276 -5.50 -1.95 -7.23
N ALA A 277 -6.53 -2.21 -6.43
CA ALA A 277 -7.88 -2.47 -6.88
C ALA A 277 -8.76 -1.21 -6.94
N ILE A 278 -8.22 -0.02 -6.76
CA ILE A 278 -8.97 1.24 -6.90
C ILE A 278 -9.42 1.45 -8.33
N THR A 279 -8.61 1.00 -9.30
CA THR A 279 -8.88 1.09 -10.72
C THR A 279 -9.62 -0.10 -11.28
N ASP A 280 -9.62 -1.23 -10.56
CA ASP A 280 -10.17 -2.49 -11.01
C ASP A 280 -11.40 -2.86 -10.17
N GLU A 281 -12.38 -3.46 -10.79
CA GLU A 281 -13.53 -4.06 -10.13
C GLU A 281 -13.15 -5.32 -9.33
N CYS A 282 -11.88 -5.76 -9.43
CA CYS A 282 -11.38 -6.99 -8.84
C CYS A 282 -10.83 -6.80 -7.42
N GLU A 283 -11.13 -7.74 -6.54
CA GLU A 283 -10.81 -7.68 -5.13
C GLU A 283 -9.82 -8.78 -4.70
N VAL A 284 -9.01 -8.49 -3.67
CA VAL A 284 -8.28 -9.51 -2.93
C VAL A 284 -8.87 -9.64 -1.55
N ASP A 285 -9.45 -10.79 -1.25
CA ASP A 285 -10.12 -11.07 0.02
C ASP A 285 -9.68 -12.43 0.58
N LYS A 286 -10.12 -12.75 1.78
CA LYS A 286 -9.89 -14.05 2.39
C LYS A 286 -11.06 -14.48 3.25
N GLU A 287 -11.33 -15.77 3.27
CA GLU A 287 -12.30 -16.37 4.17
C GLU A 287 -11.92 -16.13 5.64
N ARG A 288 -12.90 -16.01 6.50
CA ARG A 288 -12.68 -15.83 7.94
C ARG A 288 -11.84 -16.99 8.51
N GLY A 289 -10.64 -16.65 8.95
CA GLY A 289 -9.67 -17.61 9.50
C GLY A 289 -8.71 -18.20 8.47
N ALA A 290 -8.76 -17.79 7.20
CA ALA A 290 -7.71 -18.08 6.24
C ALA A 290 -6.40 -17.34 6.62
N LYS A 291 -5.27 -18.02 6.41
CA LYS A 291 -3.93 -17.51 6.76
C LYS A 291 -2.98 -17.67 5.57
N PRO A 292 -3.21 -16.94 4.46
CA PRO A 292 -2.29 -17.00 3.33
C PRO A 292 -0.89 -16.56 3.76
N LEU A 293 0.12 -17.16 3.18
CA LEU A 293 1.51 -16.70 3.36
C LEU A 293 1.67 -15.30 2.74
N SER A 294 2.63 -14.51 3.25
CA SER A 294 2.88 -13.17 2.72
C SER A 294 3.15 -13.16 1.21
N LYS A 295 3.86 -14.19 0.70
CA LYS A 295 4.15 -14.35 -0.71
C LYS A 295 2.92 -14.72 -1.56
N GLU A 296 1.98 -15.49 -1.02
CA GLU A 296 0.73 -15.83 -1.69
C GLU A 296 -0.17 -14.60 -1.78
N TRP A 297 -0.24 -13.87 -0.70
CA TRP A 297 -0.97 -12.62 -0.63
C TRP A 297 -0.42 -11.59 -1.63
N GLU A 298 0.91 -11.47 -1.76
CA GLU A 298 1.56 -10.58 -2.72
C GLU A 298 1.23 -10.95 -4.18
N VAL A 299 1.24 -12.23 -4.51
CA VAL A 299 0.82 -12.70 -5.84
C VAL A 299 -0.66 -12.42 -6.08
N GLY A 300 -1.51 -12.64 -5.07
CA GLY A 300 -2.93 -12.31 -5.15
C GLY A 300 -3.17 -10.86 -5.54
N LYS A 301 -2.39 -9.93 -4.97
CA LYS A 301 -2.37 -8.53 -5.34
C LYS A 301 -2.19 -8.29 -6.82
N GLN A 302 -1.08 -8.82 -7.27
CA GLN A 302 -0.66 -8.62 -8.65
C GLN A 302 -1.68 -9.22 -9.63
N LEU A 303 -2.32 -10.32 -9.25
CA LEU A 303 -3.41 -10.91 -10.04
C LEU A 303 -4.66 -10.03 -10.09
N ALA A 304 -4.98 -9.34 -9.00
CA ALA A 304 -6.11 -8.41 -9.00
C ALA A 304 -5.87 -7.24 -9.97
N THR A 305 -4.63 -6.78 -10.13
CA THR A 305 -4.30 -5.73 -11.11
C THR A 305 -4.51 -6.14 -12.57
N VAL A 306 -4.60 -7.43 -12.84
CA VAL A 306 -4.84 -7.98 -14.19
C VAL A 306 -6.21 -8.65 -14.33
N GLY A 307 -7.13 -8.35 -13.44
CA GLY A 307 -8.56 -8.68 -13.59
C GLY A 307 -9.01 -9.97 -12.92
N PHE A 308 -8.33 -10.43 -11.85
CA PHE A 308 -8.79 -11.57 -11.06
C PHE A 308 -9.35 -11.14 -9.70
N ASP A 309 -10.57 -11.55 -9.40
CA ASP A 309 -11.04 -11.59 -8.01
C ASP A 309 -10.33 -12.73 -7.28
N VAL A 310 -9.61 -12.39 -6.22
CA VAL A 310 -8.82 -13.36 -5.46
C VAL A 310 -9.39 -13.50 -4.06
N ARG A 311 -9.83 -14.71 -3.70
CA ARG A 311 -10.33 -15.00 -2.35
C ARG A 311 -9.60 -16.20 -1.76
N PHE A 312 -8.73 -15.93 -0.77
CA PHE A 312 -7.99 -16.99 -0.07
C PHE A 312 -8.91 -17.84 0.81
N ILE A 313 -8.70 -19.16 0.76
CA ILE A 313 -9.55 -20.16 1.39
C ILE A 313 -8.98 -20.52 2.76
N LYS A 314 -9.86 -20.74 3.73
CA LYS A 314 -9.46 -21.27 5.03
C LYS A 314 -9.09 -22.75 4.88
N GLU A 315 -7.86 -23.11 5.23
CA GLU A 315 -7.41 -24.50 5.25
C GLU A 315 -8.24 -25.32 6.24
N ILE A 316 -8.76 -26.45 5.76
CA ILE A 316 -9.53 -27.39 6.58
C ILE A 316 -8.59 -28.50 7.07
N ASN A 317 -8.14 -28.37 8.31
CA ASN A 317 -7.30 -29.39 8.96
C ASN A 317 -8.14 -30.63 9.35
N LYS A 318 -8.55 -31.40 8.34
CA LYS A 318 -9.30 -32.66 8.54
C LYS A 318 -8.63 -33.76 7.72
N THR A 319 -8.37 -34.89 8.34
CA THR A 319 -7.75 -36.02 7.65
C THR A 319 -8.53 -36.40 6.39
N GLY A 320 -7.85 -36.40 5.22
CA GLY A 320 -8.44 -36.73 3.92
C GLY A 320 -9.11 -35.54 3.20
N VAL A 321 -9.21 -34.36 3.81
CA VAL A 321 -9.72 -33.14 3.15
C VAL A 321 -8.52 -32.26 2.80
N LYS A 322 -8.33 -32.01 1.52
CA LYS A 322 -7.30 -31.09 1.01
C LYS A 322 -7.99 -29.87 0.41
N THR A 323 -7.51 -28.69 0.76
CA THR A 323 -8.11 -27.42 0.38
C THR A 323 -7.16 -26.70 -0.56
N PRO A 324 -7.59 -26.16 -1.70
CA PRO A 324 -6.80 -25.26 -2.54
C PRO A 324 -6.52 -23.96 -1.78
N ASP A 325 -5.55 -23.17 -2.26
CA ASP A 325 -5.09 -21.96 -1.54
C ASP A 325 -6.06 -20.78 -1.74
N ALA A 326 -6.65 -20.62 -2.94
CA ALA A 326 -7.54 -19.49 -3.25
C ALA A 326 -8.55 -19.81 -4.35
N TYR A 327 -9.62 -18.99 -4.40
CA TYR A 327 -10.45 -18.83 -5.59
C TYR A 327 -9.92 -17.67 -6.43
N LEU A 328 -9.77 -17.89 -7.74
CA LEU A 328 -9.59 -16.85 -8.74
C LEU A 328 -10.85 -16.81 -9.60
N ASN A 329 -11.61 -15.70 -9.55
CA ASN A 329 -12.92 -15.58 -10.21
C ASN A 329 -13.82 -16.77 -9.89
N ASP A 330 -13.98 -17.10 -8.60
CA ASP A 330 -14.74 -18.24 -8.07
C ASP A 330 -14.26 -19.65 -8.48
N VAL A 331 -13.15 -19.76 -9.19
CA VAL A 331 -12.52 -21.04 -9.57
C VAL A 331 -11.39 -21.38 -8.60
N PRO A 332 -11.32 -22.59 -8.01
CA PRO A 332 -10.30 -22.96 -7.05
C PRO A 332 -8.92 -23.17 -7.69
N TRP A 333 -7.88 -22.59 -7.09
CA TRP A 333 -6.48 -22.65 -7.54
C TRP A 333 -5.53 -23.01 -6.40
N GLU A 334 -4.54 -23.80 -6.71
CA GLU A 334 -3.39 -24.02 -5.84
C GLU A 334 -2.25 -23.07 -6.20
N PHE A 335 -1.68 -22.38 -5.21
CA PHE A 335 -0.58 -21.45 -5.39
C PHE A 335 0.75 -22.11 -5.09
N LYS A 336 1.73 -21.94 -5.97
CA LYS A 336 3.09 -22.44 -5.79
C LYS A 336 4.10 -21.34 -6.06
N ILE A 337 4.75 -20.90 -5.02
CA ILE A 337 5.71 -19.80 -5.03
C ILE A 337 7.03 -20.32 -4.47
N PRO A 338 7.88 -20.92 -5.32
CA PRO A 338 9.12 -21.52 -4.90
C PRO A 338 10.14 -20.47 -4.44
N ASP A 339 10.83 -20.74 -3.33
CA ASP A 339 11.85 -19.86 -2.75
C ASP A 339 13.21 -19.96 -3.46
N SER A 340 13.46 -21.05 -4.19
CA SER A 340 14.71 -21.28 -4.90
C SER A 340 14.49 -21.75 -6.32
N TRP A 341 15.48 -21.53 -7.18
CA TRP A 341 15.47 -21.96 -8.56
C TRP A 341 16.54 -23.03 -8.83
N ASN A 342 16.09 -24.19 -9.30
CA ASN A 342 16.91 -25.22 -9.90
C ASN A 342 16.21 -25.64 -11.21
N GLN A 343 16.86 -25.37 -12.34
CA GLN A 343 16.26 -25.48 -13.70
C GLN A 343 15.54 -26.81 -13.95
N GLU A 344 16.08 -27.92 -13.45
CA GLU A 344 15.54 -29.25 -13.76
C GLU A 344 14.42 -29.71 -12.80
N LYS A 345 14.31 -29.12 -11.62
CA LYS A 345 13.50 -29.71 -10.54
C LYS A 345 12.43 -28.79 -9.97
N THR A 346 12.63 -27.46 -10.04
CA THR A 346 11.75 -26.53 -9.32
C THR A 346 10.31 -26.61 -9.80
N VAL A 347 10.07 -26.44 -11.10
CA VAL A 347 8.71 -26.47 -11.66
C VAL A 347 8.08 -27.85 -11.49
N LYS A 348 8.80 -28.92 -11.83
CA LYS A 348 8.34 -30.31 -11.65
C LYS A 348 7.92 -30.64 -10.21
N ASN A 349 8.68 -30.13 -9.24
CA ASN A 349 8.33 -30.29 -7.82
C ASN A 349 7.05 -29.54 -7.43
N GLN A 350 6.73 -28.39 -8.06
CA GLN A 350 5.49 -27.68 -7.78
C GLN A 350 4.27 -28.45 -8.32
N PHE A 351 4.38 -29.02 -9.51
CA PHE A 351 3.33 -29.92 -10.05
C PHE A 351 3.10 -31.11 -9.11
N LYS A 352 4.18 -31.77 -8.66
CA LYS A 352 4.08 -32.89 -7.73
C LYS A 352 3.43 -32.50 -6.40
N LYS A 353 3.75 -31.31 -5.85
CA LYS A 353 3.15 -30.82 -4.60
C LYS A 353 1.71 -30.39 -4.75
N ALA A 354 1.24 -30.08 -5.95
CA ALA A 354 -0.15 -29.73 -6.23
C ALA A 354 -1.08 -30.95 -6.33
N HIS A 355 -0.53 -32.17 -6.33
CA HIS A 355 -1.32 -33.39 -6.35
C HIS A 355 -2.27 -33.46 -5.14
N ASP A 356 -3.49 -33.83 -5.36
CA ASP A 356 -4.51 -34.02 -4.33
C ASP A 356 -4.96 -32.76 -3.57
N LYS A 357 -4.78 -31.57 -4.15
CA LYS A 357 -5.20 -30.30 -3.52
C LYS A 357 -6.65 -29.88 -3.81
N GLY A 358 -7.44 -30.79 -4.41
CA GLY A 358 -8.85 -30.52 -4.70
C GLY A 358 -9.09 -29.58 -5.87
N THR A 359 -8.06 -29.34 -6.70
CA THR A 359 -8.14 -28.56 -7.94
C THR A 359 -7.18 -29.11 -8.97
N SER A 360 -7.55 -28.98 -10.26
CA SER A 360 -6.68 -29.25 -11.40
C SER A 360 -5.95 -27.97 -11.93
N LYS A 361 -6.04 -26.87 -11.18
CA LYS A 361 -5.53 -25.56 -11.58
C LYS A 361 -4.40 -25.12 -10.70
N LEU A 362 -3.28 -24.74 -11.31
CA LEU A 362 -2.03 -24.42 -10.64
C LEU A 362 -1.55 -23.02 -11.01
N LEU A 363 -1.34 -22.17 -10.04
CA LEU A 363 -0.64 -20.91 -10.22
C LEU A 363 0.82 -21.07 -9.77
N ILE A 364 1.76 -20.67 -10.61
CA ILE A 364 3.19 -20.62 -10.30
C ILE A 364 3.68 -19.17 -10.45
N SER A 365 4.52 -18.69 -9.50
CA SER A 365 5.16 -17.38 -9.61
C SER A 365 6.63 -17.43 -9.24
N ASN A 366 7.42 -16.57 -9.89
CA ASN A 366 8.86 -16.38 -9.63
C ASN A 366 9.15 -15.27 -8.61
N ILE A 367 8.15 -14.76 -7.90
CA ILE A 367 8.26 -13.59 -7.00
C ILE A 367 9.30 -13.76 -5.88
N GLN A 368 9.59 -14.98 -5.45
CA GLN A 368 10.57 -15.24 -4.39
C GLN A 368 11.96 -15.60 -4.93
N ASN A 369 12.03 -16.29 -6.05
CA ASN A 369 13.30 -16.80 -6.58
C ASN A 369 13.87 -15.94 -7.71
N HIS A 370 13.09 -14.98 -8.24
CA HIS A 370 13.48 -14.10 -9.35
C HIS A 370 14.09 -14.84 -10.55
N ALA A 371 13.67 -16.09 -10.76
CA ALA A 371 14.12 -16.88 -11.89
C ALA A 371 13.65 -16.28 -13.21
N SER A 372 14.40 -16.49 -14.28
CA SER A 372 14.01 -16.07 -15.62
C SER A 372 12.65 -16.67 -16.00
N ALA A 373 11.74 -15.81 -16.44
CA ALA A 373 10.41 -16.23 -16.89
C ALA A 373 10.50 -17.25 -18.02
N GLU A 374 11.41 -17.02 -18.97
CA GLU A 374 11.61 -17.93 -20.13
C GLU A 374 11.99 -19.34 -19.67
N ALA A 375 12.90 -19.44 -18.68
CA ALA A 375 13.33 -20.73 -18.16
C ALA A 375 12.19 -21.47 -17.45
N MET A 376 11.40 -20.78 -16.61
CA MET A 376 10.25 -21.39 -15.93
C MET A 376 9.15 -21.76 -16.91
N ILE A 377 8.86 -20.92 -17.89
CA ILE A 377 7.90 -21.14 -18.96
C ILE A 377 8.27 -22.36 -19.81
N ALA A 378 9.54 -22.51 -20.16
CA ALA A 378 10.02 -23.66 -20.92
C ALA A 378 9.74 -25.00 -20.18
N GLU A 379 9.99 -25.05 -18.87
CA GLU A 379 9.71 -26.24 -18.06
C GLU A 379 8.19 -26.46 -17.88
N ILE A 380 7.39 -25.41 -17.70
CA ILE A 380 5.93 -25.52 -17.64
C ILE A 380 5.40 -26.12 -18.95
N ARG A 381 5.79 -25.61 -20.10
CA ARG A 381 5.40 -26.12 -21.42
C ARG A 381 5.75 -27.58 -21.59
N LYS A 382 7.00 -27.93 -21.30
CA LYS A 382 7.48 -29.32 -21.37
C LYS A 382 6.62 -30.28 -20.56
N ILE A 383 6.23 -29.90 -19.35
CA ILE A 383 5.36 -30.70 -18.50
C ILE A 383 3.93 -30.73 -19.04
N MET A 384 3.38 -29.60 -19.46
CA MET A 384 1.99 -29.50 -19.93
C MET A 384 1.80 -30.22 -21.29
N ASP A 385 2.85 -30.35 -22.10
CA ASP A 385 2.84 -31.09 -23.37
C ASP A 385 3.18 -32.60 -23.20
N SER A 386 3.55 -33.04 -21.98
CA SER A 386 3.83 -34.43 -21.66
C SER A 386 2.63 -35.13 -21.00
N ASP A 387 2.71 -36.47 -20.90
CA ASP A 387 1.76 -37.28 -20.15
C ASP A 387 2.04 -37.30 -18.62
N GLU A 388 3.01 -36.50 -18.16
CA GLU A 388 3.27 -36.37 -16.73
C GLU A 388 2.27 -35.39 -16.09
N PHE A 389 1.87 -35.65 -14.83
CA PHE A 389 1.00 -34.79 -14.03
C PHE A 389 -0.32 -34.42 -14.71
N THR A 390 -0.98 -35.42 -15.33
CA THR A 390 -2.24 -35.23 -16.06
C THR A 390 -3.43 -34.76 -15.22
N TYR A 391 -3.28 -34.72 -13.89
CA TYR A 391 -4.25 -34.13 -12.96
C TYR A 391 -4.24 -32.60 -12.95
N ILE A 392 -3.29 -31.93 -13.62
CA ILE A 392 -3.26 -30.48 -13.80
C ILE A 392 -3.68 -30.16 -15.24
N ASP A 393 -4.81 -29.48 -15.38
CA ASP A 393 -5.40 -29.08 -16.66
C ASP A 393 -4.94 -27.69 -17.10
N GLU A 394 -4.69 -26.83 -16.14
CA GLU A 394 -4.42 -25.42 -16.37
C GLU A 394 -3.33 -24.89 -15.44
N VAL A 395 -2.40 -24.13 -16.03
CA VAL A 395 -1.35 -23.42 -15.28
C VAL A 395 -1.39 -21.94 -15.63
N LEU A 396 -1.45 -21.11 -14.61
CA LEU A 396 -1.12 -19.69 -14.71
C LEU A 396 0.32 -19.48 -14.21
N PHE A 397 1.12 -18.79 -15.01
CA PHE A 397 2.43 -18.36 -14.59
C PHE A 397 2.45 -16.84 -14.44
N TRP A 398 2.75 -16.38 -13.24
CA TRP A 398 2.93 -14.97 -12.93
C TRP A 398 4.41 -14.62 -12.87
N ASP A 399 4.86 -13.82 -13.82
CA ASP A 399 6.19 -13.22 -13.83
C ASP A 399 6.17 -11.88 -13.08
N CYS A 400 6.84 -11.81 -11.94
CA CYS A 400 6.88 -10.60 -11.12
C CYS A 400 7.84 -9.52 -11.66
N VAL A 401 8.77 -9.88 -12.56
CA VAL A 401 9.73 -8.94 -13.13
C VAL A 401 9.07 -8.05 -14.17
N ASP A 402 8.34 -8.69 -15.10
CA ASP A 402 7.66 -7.99 -16.19
C ASP A 402 6.17 -7.74 -15.92
N SER A 403 5.68 -8.09 -14.72
CA SER A 403 4.26 -8.01 -14.34
C SER A 403 3.34 -8.66 -15.40
N ARG A 404 3.73 -9.85 -15.83
CA ARG A 404 3.09 -10.54 -16.95
C ARG A 404 2.49 -11.87 -16.53
N LEU A 405 1.22 -12.06 -16.88
CA LEU A 405 0.53 -13.36 -16.73
C LEU A 405 0.58 -14.17 -18.03
N THR A 406 0.94 -15.44 -17.92
CA THR A 406 0.90 -16.40 -19.03
C THR A 406 0.06 -17.61 -18.64
N ARG A 407 -0.84 -18.03 -19.55
CA ARG A 407 -1.77 -19.14 -19.33
C ARG A 407 -1.41 -20.32 -20.21
N TYR A 408 -1.42 -21.51 -19.62
CA TYR A 408 -1.19 -22.79 -20.28
C TYR A 408 -2.36 -23.72 -20.01
N MET A 409 -2.96 -24.24 -21.08
CA MET A 409 -4.00 -25.28 -21.02
C MET A 409 -3.42 -26.58 -21.53
N ARG A 410 -3.68 -27.68 -20.83
CA ARG A 410 -3.36 -29.02 -21.36
C ARG A 410 -4.27 -29.31 -22.55
N LYS A 411 -3.67 -29.78 -23.62
CA LYS A 411 -4.47 -30.24 -24.79
C LYS A 411 -5.31 -31.42 -24.35
N ALA A 412 -6.62 -31.36 -24.60
CA ALA A 412 -7.47 -32.51 -24.38
C ALA A 412 -6.90 -33.72 -25.17
N ALA A 413 -6.74 -34.85 -24.51
CA ALA A 413 -6.37 -36.08 -25.21
C ALA A 413 -7.36 -36.28 -26.35
N GLN A 414 -6.85 -36.32 -27.57
CA GLN A 414 -7.68 -36.68 -28.73
C GLN A 414 -8.14 -38.09 -28.47
N THR A 415 -9.40 -38.27 -28.13
CA THR A 415 -10.03 -39.61 -28.09
C THR A 415 -9.93 -40.16 -29.51
N PRO A 416 -9.28 -41.30 -29.71
CA PRO A 416 -9.26 -41.88 -31.02
C PRO A 416 -10.72 -42.16 -31.45
N VAL A 417 -11.16 -41.56 -32.52
CA VAL A 417 -12.43 -41.89 -33.14
C VAL A 417 -12.26 -43.30 -33.70
N ASN A 418 -12.88 -44.29 -32.99
CA ASN A 418 -13.03 -45.64 -33.49
C ASN A 418 -14.11 -45.68 -34.57
#